data_81ddb3dd18bbfc6e29022056b5cddd0d
#
_entry.id   81ddb3dd18bbfc6e29022056b5cddd0d
#
_cell.length_a   1.000
_cell.length_b   1.000
_cell.length_c   1.000
_cell.angle_alpha   90.00
_cell.angle_beta   90.00
_cell.angle_gamma   90.00
#
_symmetry.space_group_name_H-M   'P 1'
#
loop_
_entity.id
_entity.type
_entity.pdbx_description
1 polymer ?
#
loop_
_entity_poly.entity_id
_entity_poly.type
_entity_poly.pdbx_seq_one_letter_code
_entity_poly.pdbx_strand_id
1 'polypeptide(L)'
;MTIQDIVSRFNTIPFLFAGSGITRRYYGLPDWKGLLTEFASRVNSDRFAYRAYESKAQQLGSTQGVMPKIATLIQQDFDTKWYNTPTMRTNESFVLNAVERGCSPFKAEIAWYLKEKSVALPEYKDEIQKLKNISKKNLAGIITTNYDLFFEKLFDDYTPYVGQDQLVFSAIQGIAEIYKIHGSVSLPETLIINERDYEVFNDKSKYLAAKLMTIFMEYPIIYIGYSLTDQDIQNILRDILFCLPTDKVERLQERFVFVEYRPDISGYSISSHTLTFGEQMLSMTKLTLSDFSILYDALAAKRAAIPVKLLRRFKDEMYTFVVTSKPGPLLKVGQIDDKNIDENQLAISIGVSNTGERGLQSIIHDNEWYRSIVMGDLDDYTADQLLKYAYPELRRGNTGDFPVYRYLCQAQEDFPEIRAEVKTSFEELTTKTNRNYRKY
;
A
#
# COMPACT_ATOMS: atom_id res chain seq x y z
N MET A 1 -30.27 -7.09 -1.23
CA MET A 1 -28.90 -6.55 -1.40
C MET A 1 -27.93 -7.67 -1.03
N THR A 2 -26.98 -7.98 -1.91
CA THR A 2 -25.94 -8.99 -1.68
C THR A 2 -24.62 -8.29 -1.35
N ILE A 3 -23.60 -9.06 -0.91
CA ILE A 3 -22.25 -8.52 -0.72
C ILE A 3 -21.67 -8.03 -2.06
N GLN A 4 -21.96 -8.71 -3.14
CA GLN A 4 -21.56 -8.31 -4.50
C GLN A 4 -22.17 -6.95 -4.87
N ASP A 5 -23.41 -6.69 -4.48
CA ASP A 5 -24.05 -5.38 -4.69
C ASP A 5 -23.32 -4.26 -3.92
N ILE A 6 -22.85 -4.54 -2.70
CA ILE A 6 -22.07 -3.59 -1.90
C ILE A 6 -20.73 -3.31 -2.59
N VAL A 7 -19.98 -4.36 -2.94
CA VAL A 7 -18.65 -4.25 -3.57
C VAL A 7 -18.73 -3.59 -4.96
N SER A 8 -19.80 -3.83 -5.71
CA SER A 8 -19.99 -3.23 -7.04
C SER A 8 -20.19 -1.71 -7.00
N ARG A 9 -20.75 -1.18 -5.91
CA ARG A 9 -20.94 0.27 -5.71
C ARG A 9 -19.64 1.02 -5.44
N PHE A 10 -18.56 0.33 -5.07
CA PHE A 10 -17.27 0.97 -4.87
C PHE A 10 -16.74 1.52 -6.20
N ASN A 11 -16.57 2.82 -6.31
CA ASN A 11 -15.99 3.46 -7.49
C ASN A 11 -14.49 3.17 -7.65
N THR A 12 -13.82 2.87 -6.54
CA THR A 12 -12.40 2.54 -6.46
C THR A 12 -12.19 1.24 -5.70
N ILE A 13 -10.96 0.72 -5.67
CA ILE A 13 -10.60 -0.40 -4.79
C ILE A 13 -10.53 0.07 -3.34
N PRO A 14 -11.04 -0.71 -2.34
CA PRO A 14 -11.13 -0.28 -0.96
C PRO A 14 -9.81 -0.35 -0.20
N PHE A 15 -9.74 0.40 0.92
CA PHE A 15 -8.82 0.16 2.01
C PHE A 15 -9.42 -0.82 3.02
N LEU A 16 -8.59 -1.68 3.62
CA LEU A 16 -8.95 -2.36 4.86
C LEU A 16 -8.48 -1.53 6.06
N PHE A 17 -9.39 -1.25 6.97
CA PHE A 17 -9.05 -0.76 8.30
C PHE A 17 -9.11 -1.96 9.26
N ALA A 18 -7.93 -2.50 9.60
CA ALA A 18 -7.79 -3.80 10.22
C ALA A 18 -7.38 -3.73 11.69
N GLY A 19 -8.18 -4.33 12.56
CA GLY A 19 -7.94 -4.42 14.01
C GLY A 19 -7.43 -5.77 14.49
N SER A 20 -7.22 -5.88 15.80
CA SER A 20 -6.64 -7.04 16.44
C SER A 20 -7.43 -8.34 16.23
N GLY A 21 -8.71 -8.27 15.93
CA GLY A 21 -9.53 -9.44 15.61
C GLY A 21 -9.02 -10.26 14.43
N ILE A 22 -8.33 -9.63 13.47
CA ILE A 22 -7.70 -10.31 12.33
C ILE A 22 -6.55 -11.21 12.80
N THR A 23 -5.65 -10.67 13.60
CA THR A 23 -4.46 -11.42 14.04
C THR A 23 -4.77 -12.36 15.19
N ARG A 24 -5.81 -12.09 15.98
CA ARG A 24 -6.40 -13.07 16.90
C ARG A 24 -6.91 -14.29 16.14
N ARG A 25 -7.62 -14.09 15.02
CA ARG A 25 -8.13 -15.18 14.20
C ARG A 25 -7.00 -15.98 13.56
N TYR A 26 -6.06 -15.31 12.89
CA TYR A 26 -5.08 -16.00 12.06
C TYR A 26 -3.82 -16.45 12.78
N TYR A 27 -3.45 -15.79 13.87
CA TYR A 27 -2.26 -16.12 14.67
C TYR A 27 -2.57 -16.58 16.09
N GLY A 28 -3.82 -16.50 16.54
CA GLY A 28 -4.16 -16.78 17.92
C GLY A 28 -3.55 -15.78 18.91
N LEU A 29 -3.17 -14.58 18.47
CA LEU A 29 -2.61 -13.55 19.34
C LEU A 29 -3.64 -13.08 20.37
N PRO A 30 -3.21 -12.68 21.57
CA PRO A 30 -4.12 -12.17 22.59
C PRO A 30 -4.75 -10.83 22.13
N ASP A 31 -5.91 -10.51 22.69
CA ASP A 31 -6.41 -9.15 22.70
C ASP A 31 -5.59 -8.28 23.66
N TRP A 32 -5.87 -6.99 23.74
CA TRP A 32 -5.13 -6.08 24.62
C TRP A 32 -5.18 -6.51 26.10
N LYS A 33 -6.34 -6.92 26.57
CA LYS A 33 -6.47 -7.43 27.94
C LYS A 33 -5.62 -8.70 28.18
N GLY A 34 -5.64 -9.63 27.24
CA GLY A 34 -4.84 -10.84 27.28
C GLY A 34 -3.34 -10.54 27.30
N LEU A 35 -2.90 -9.58 26.45
CA LEU A 35 -1.51 -9.13 26.41
C LEU A 35 -1.07 -8.52 27.75
N LEU A 36 -1.86 -7.61 28.31
CA LEU A 36 -1.54 -7.00 29.61
C LEU A 36 -1.61 -8.01 30.76
N THR A 37 -2.51 -9.02 30.67
CA THR A 37 -2.56 -10.12 31.66
C THR A 37 -1.28 -10.95 31.64
N GLU A 38 -0.78 -11.29 30.45
CA GLU A 38 0.50 -11.99 30.28
C GLU A 38 1.66 -11.22 30.95
N PHE A 39 1.77 -9.93 30.68
CA PHE A 39 2.85 -9.12 31.22
C PHE A 39 2.69 -8.80 32.71
N ALA A 40 1.48 -8.66 33.21
CA ALA A 40 1.20 -8.59 34.64
C ALA A 40 1.67 -9.85 35.38
N SER A 41 1.46 -11.04 34.79
CA SER A 41 1.89 -12.32 35.36
C SER A 41 3.42 -12.47 35.42
N ARG A 42 4.14 -11.86 34.48
CA ARG A 42 5.62 -11.82 34.52
C ARG A 42 6.15 -10.94 35.63
N VAL A 43 5.42 -9.88 36.01
CA VAL A 43 5.75 -9.06 37.19
C VAL A 43 5.41 -9.80 38.46
N ASN A 44 4.23 -10.36 38.55
CA ASN A 44 3.77 -11.09 39.71
C ASN A 44 3.01 -12.37 39.29
N SER A 45 3.48 -13.54 39.69
CA SER A 45 2.90 -14.83 39.32
C SER A 45 1.56 -15.13 39.99
N ASP A 46 1.03 -14.23 40.84
CA ASP A 46 -0.29 -14.38 41.44
C ASP A 46 -1.38 -14.31 40.35
N ARG A 47 -2.37 -15.18 40.45
CA ARG A 47 -3.50 -15.26 39.48
C ARG A 47 -4.33 -13.98 39.41
N PHE A 48 -4.25 -13.13 40.41
CA PHE A 48 -4.94 -11.82 40.48
C PHE A 48 -4.06 -10.63 40.07
N ALA A 49 -2.83 -10.87 39.60
CA ALA A 49 -1.90 -9.80 39.26
C ALA A 49 -2.54 -8.72 38.34
N TYR A 50 -3.16 -9.12 37.24
CA TYR A 50 -3.87 -8.20 36.35
C TYR A 50 -5.01 -7.44 37.07
N ARG A 51 -5.80 -8.14 37.89
CA ARG A 51 -6.91 -7.52 38.63
C ARG A 51 -6.43 -6.45 39.64
N ALA A 52 -5.27 -6.65 40.25
CA ALA A 52 -4.67 -5.65 41.12
C ALA A 52 -4.35 -4.34 40.36
N TYR A 53 -3.76 -4.46 39.15
CA TYR A 53 -3.51 -3.30 38.29
C TYR A 53 -4.81 -2.67 37.79
N GLU A 54 -5.79 -3.46 37.39
CA GLU A 54 -7.10 -2.98 36.96
C GLU A 54 -7.81 -2.17 38.06
N SER A 55 -7.84 -2.68 39.28
CA SER A 55 -8.43 -1.97 40.43
C SER A 55 -7.68 -0.68 40.74
N LYS A 56 -6.34 -0.70 40.74
CA LYS A 56 -5.52 0.49 40.95
C LYS A 56 -5.74 1.55 39.87
N ALA A 57 -5.82 1.13 38.61
CA ALA A 57 -6.08 2.01 37.48
C ALA A 57 -7.46 2.70 37.58
N GLN A 58 -8.49 1.96 37.97
CA GLN A 58 -9.84 2.49 38.19
C GLN A 58 -9.89 3.53 39.32
N GLN A 59 -9.15 3.28 40.42
CA GLN A 59 -9.07 4.22 41.55
C GLN A 59 -8.35 5.52 41.18
N LEU A 60 -7.26 5.42 40.40
CA LEU A 60 -6.47 6.59 40.00
C LEU A 60 -7.14 7.41 38.88
N GLY A 61 -8.01 6.79 38.11
CA GLY A 61 -8.59 7.37 36.90
C GLY A 61 -7.57 7.59 35.77
N SER A 62 -8.07 7.91 34.59
CA SER A 62 -7.24 8.22 33.43
C SER A 62 -8.03 9.04 32.40
N THR A 63 -7.38 9.99 31.75
CA THR A 63 -7.91 10.74 30.63
C THR A 63 -7.79 9.97 29.31
N GLN A 64 -6.87 9.00 29.25
CA GLN A 64 -6.58 8.18 28.06
C GLN A 64 -7.33 6.81 28.07
N GLY A 65 -8.10 6.55 29.14
CA GLY A 65 -8.81 5.29 29.31
C GLY A 65 -8.11 4.33 30.27
N VAL A 66 -8.88 3.32 30.72
CA VAL A 66 -8.42 2.39 31.76
C VAL A 66 -7.30 1.49 31.29
N MET A 67 -7.32 1.04 30.02
CA MET A 67 -6.31 0.11 29.50
C MET A 67 -4.92 0.74 29.39
N PRO A 68 -4.73 1.93 28.83
CA PRO A 68 -3.45 2.64 28.87
C PRO A 68 -2.92 2.88 30.29
N LYS A 69 -3.83 3.15 31.25
CA LYS A 69 -3.46 3.28 32.66
C LYS A 69 -2.92 1.98 33.25
N ILE A 70 -3.61 0.86 32.98
CA ILE A 70 -3.13 -0.47 33.40
C ILE A 70 -1.74 -0.73 32.81
N ALA A 71 -1.55 -0.44 31.52
CA ALA A 71 -0.26 -0.62 30.86
C ALA A 71 0.84 0.23 31.49
N THR A 72 0.55 1.49 31.85
CA THR A 72 1.48 2.36 32.58
C THR A 72 1.93 1.75 33.91
N LEU A 73 0.98 1.25 34.68
CA LEU A 73 1.27 0.66 35.99
C LEU A 73 2.09 -0.63 35.87
N ILE A 74 1.72 -1.49 34.91
CA ILE A 74 2.47 -2.74 34.65
C ILE A 74 3.88 -2.39 34.18
N GLN A 75 4.05 -1.43 33.27
CA GLN A 75 5.35 -1.02 32.74
C GLN A 75 6.29 -0.56 33.85
N GLN A 76 5.83 0.28 34.77
CA GLN A 76 6.66 0.78 35.88
C GLN A 76 7.27 -0.36 36.71
N ASP A 77 6.43 -1.31 37.08
CA ASP A 77 6.88 -2.46 37.88
C ASP A 77 7.70 -3.44 37.03
N PHE A 78 7.31 -3.66 35.78
CA PHE A 78 8.02 -4.54 34.84
C PHE A 78 9.42 -4.05 34.55
N ASP A 79 9.59 -2.78 34.14
CA ASP A 79 10.89 -2.19 33.82
C ASP A 79 11.82 -2.23 35.03
N THR A 80 11.31 -1.88 36.25
CA THR A 80 12.06 -1.99 37.48
C THR A 80 12.57 -3.40 37.74
N LYS A 81 11.67 -4.39 37.63
CA LYS A 81 12.01 -5.79 37.88
C LYS A 81 12.96 -6.34 36.79
N TRP A 82 12.77 -5.98 35.54
CA TRP A 82 13.60 -6.39 34.41
C TRP A 82 15.06 -5.98 34.59
N TYR A 83 15.31 -4.74 35.03
CA TYR A 83 16.68 -4.28 35.31
C TYR A 83 17.33 -4.98 36.53
N ASN A 84 16.55 -5.32 37.52
CA ASN A 84 17.06 -5.91 38.76
C ASN A 84 17.09 -7.47 38.74
N THR A 85 16.42 -8.12 37.78
CA THR A 85 16.26 -9.59 37.75
C THR A 85 16.70 -10.14 36.40
N PRO A 86 17.97 -10.55 36.22
CA PRO A 86 18.46 -11.05 34.92
C PRO A 86 17.64 -12.21 34.34
N THR A 87 17.07 -13.08 35.20
CA THR A 87 16.25 -14.24 34.76
C THR A 87 14.91 -13.84 34.16
N MET A 88 14.50 -12.59 34.30
CA MET A 88 13.28 -12.06 33.67
C MET A 88 13.49 -11.60 32.22
N ARG A 89 14.74 -11.48 31.80
CA ARG A 89 15.10 -10.94 30.50
C ARG A 89 15.02 -12.03 29.42
N THR A 90 14.40 -11.68 28.32
CA THR A 90 14.61 -12.45 27.08
C THR A 90 16.00 -12.13 26.55
N ASN A 91 16.88 -13.16 26.46
CA ASN A 91 18.29 -12.97 26.05
C ASN A 91 18.47 -12.88 24.54
N GLU A 92 17.47 -12.40 23.85
CA GLU A 92 17.53 -12.18 22.40
C GLU A 92 18.16 -10.84 22.08
N SER A 93 19.09 -10.84 21.14
CA SER A 93 19.80 -9.63 20.71
C SER A 93 18.83 -8.50 20.28
N PHE A 94 17.67 -8.87 19.72
CA PHE A 94 16.62 -7.93 19.36
C PHE A 94 16.13 -7.12 20.56
N VAL A 95 15.83 -7.78 21.69
CA VAL A 95 15.36 -7.12 22.92
C VAL A 95 16.46 -6.29 23.54
N LEU A 96 17.65 -6.87 23.71
CA LEU A 96 18.79 -6.20 24.34
C LEU A 96 19.18 -4.95 23.55
N ASN A 97 19.32 -5.05 22.23
CA ASN A 97 19.64 -3.90 21.38
C ASN A 97 18.57 -2.80 21.39
N ALA A 98 17.28 -3.17 21.50
CA ALA A 98 16.21 -2.18 21.62
C ALA A 98 16.33 -1.39 22.92
N VAL A 99 16.59 -2.08 24.04
CA VAL A 99 16.77 -1.45 25.35
C VAL A 99 18.03 -0.59 25.40
N GLU A 100 19.14 -1.03 24.81
CA GLU A 100 20.38 -0.25 24.70
C GLU A 100 20.18 1.05 23.91
N ARG A 101 19.27 1.06 22.94
CA ARG A 101 18.87 2.29 22.21
C ARG A 101 17.86 3.15 22.96
N GLY A 102 17.49 2.80 24.19
CA GLY A 102 16.59 3.57 25.05
C GLY A 102 15.11 3.19 24.96
N CYS A 103 14.76 2.08 24.30
CA CYS A 103 13.42 1.55 24.37
C CYS A 103 13.13 0.98 25.77
N SER A 104 11.91 1.17 26.29
CA SER A 104 11.49 0.52 27.54
C SER A 104 11.59 -1.00 27.42
N PRO A 105 12.14 -1.71 28.42
CA PRO A 105 12.13 -3.16 28.47
C PRO A 105 10.74 -3.75 28.24
N PHE A 106 9.70 -3.18 28.79
CA PHE A 106 8.31 -3.60 28.62
C PHE A 106 7.90 -3.62 27.14
N LYS A 107 8.18 -2.54 26.41
CA LYS A 107 7.85 -2.48 24.96
C LYS A 107 8.71 -3.44 24.13
N ALA A 108 9.99 -3.56 24.44
CA ALA A 108 10.88 -4.48 23.75
C ALA A 108 10.47 -5.94 23.91
N GLU A 109 10.11 -6.35 25.16
CA GLU A 109 9.63 -7.69 25.48
C GLU A 109 8.24 -7.99 24.85
N ILE A 110 7.33 -6.99 24.84
CA ILE A 110 6.04 -7.12 24.14
C ILE A 110 6.27 -7.36 22.64
N ALA A 111 7.15 -6.57 22.02
CA ALA A 111 7.45 -6.70 20.61
C ALA A 111 8.01 -8.10 20.27
N TRP A 112 8.91 -8.60 21.11
CA TRP A 112 9.45 -9.93 20.96
C TRP A 112 8.38 -11.01 21.14
N TYR A 113 7.58 -10.93 22.20
CA TYR A 113 6.48 -11.87 22.48
C TYR A 113 5.52 -11.97 21.31
N LEU A 114 5.07 -10.83 20.77
CA LEU A 114 4.14 -10.83 19.64
C LEU A 114 4.81 -11.36 18.36
N LYS A 115 6.09 -11.06 18.13
CA LYS A 115 6.85 -11.56 16.97
C LYS A 115 7.01 -13.08 17.01
N GLU A 116 7.34 -13.63 18.17
CA GLU A 116 7.50 -15.07 18.38
C GLU A 116 6.17 -15.83 18.22
N LYS A 117 5.08 -15.28 18.75
CA LYS A 117 3.73 -15.86 18.66
C LYS A 117 3.07 -15.68 17.30
N SER A 118 3.61 -14.84 16.40
CA SER A 118 3.05 -14.55 15.08
C SER A 118 3.28 -15.67 14.08
N VAL A 119 2.66 -16.83 14.31
CA VAL A 119 2.67 -18.02 13.47
C VAL A 119 1.25 -18.29 12.99
N ALA A 120 1.07 -18.46 11.66
CA ALA A 120 -0.25 -18.69 11.09
C ALA A 120 -0.83 -20.03 11.55
N LEU A 121 -2.07 -19.99 11.99
CA LEU A 121 -2.83 -21.18 12.37
C LEU A 121 -3.22 -21.96 11.12
N PRO A 122 -2.95 -23.28 11.06
CA PRO A 122 -3.16 -24.09 9.86
C PRO A 122 -4.60 -24.11 9.35
N GLU A 123 -5.59 -24.02 10.23
CA GLU A 123 -7.02 -24.02 9.91
C GLU A 123 -7.47 -22.80 9.08
N TYR A 124 -6.72 -21.69 9.09
CA TYR A 124 -7.04 -20.48 8.33
C TYR A 124 -6.19 -20.30 7.08
N LYS A 125 -5.41 -21.29 6.67
CA LYS A 125 -4.50 -21.19 5.54
C LYS A 125 -5.20 -20.75 4.25
N ASP A 126 -6.36 -21.30 3.94
CA ASP A 126 -7.11 -20.98 2.72
C ASP A 126 -7.69 -19.58 2.78
N GLU A 127 -8.20 -19.15 3.93
CA GLU A 127 -8.71 -17.79 4.14
C GLU A 127 -7.59 -16.75 4.03
N ILE A 128 -6.43 -17.01 4.61
CA ILE A 128 -5.22 -16.16 4.47
C ILE A 128 -4.78 -16.09 3.00
N GLN A 129 -4.84 -17.21 2.27
CA GLN A 129 -4.47 -17.22 0.85
C GLN A 129 -5.45 -16.39 -0.01
N LYS A 130 -6.75 -16.41 0.30
CA LYS A 130 -7.74 -15.54 -0.35
C LYS A 130 -7.45 -14.07 -0.08
N LEU A 131 -7.13 -13.72 1.17
CA LEU A 131 -6.74 -12.36 1.54
C LEU A 131 -5.46 -11.93 0.78
N LYS A 132 -4.46 -12.80 0.66
CA LYS A 132 -3.25 -12.54 -0.14
C LYS A 132 -3.58 -12.32 -1.61
N ASN A 133 -4.51 -13.06 -2.17
CA ASN A 133 -4.86 -12.94 -3.59
C ASN A 133 -5.53 -11.60 -3.91
N ILE A 134 -6.42 -11.11 -3.04
CA ILE A 134 -7.08 -9.81 -3.25
C ILE A 134 -6.13 -8.61 -3.08
N SER A 135 -5.02 -8.74 -2.34
CA SER A 135 -4.03 -7.65 -2.20
C SER A 135 -3.43 -7.22 -3.54
N LYS A 136 -3.32 -8.14 -4.49
CA LYS A 136 -2.66 -7.88 -5.77
C LYS A 136 -3.41 -6.91 -6.66
N LYS A 137 -4.75 -6.87 -6.58
CA LYS A 137 -5.59 -6.09 -7.50
C LYS A 137 -6.78 -5.39 -6.85
N ASN A 138 -7.25 -5.85 -5.70
CA ASN A 138 -8.57 -5.53 -5.18
C ASN A 138 -8.55 -4.74 -3.88
N LEU A 139 -7.36 -4.42 -3.35
CA LEU A 139 -7.17 -3.57 -2.17
C LEU A 139 -6.22 -2.43 -2.50
N ALA A 140 -6.59 -1.22 -2.12
CA ALA A 140 -5.72 -0.05 -2.27
C ALA A 140 -4.62 -0.01 -1.20
N GLY A 141 -4.96 -0.33 0.04
CA GLY A 141 -4.03 -0.31 1.16
C GLY A 141 -4.64 -0.86 2.45
N ILE A 142 -3.83 -0.81 3.49
CA ILE A 142 -4.19 -1.23 4.85
C ILE A 142 -3.95 -0.07 5.82
N ILE A 143 -4.90 0.16 6.71
CA ILE A 143 -4.72 0.98 7.91
C ILE A 143 -4.88 0.04 9.10
N THR A 144 -3.96 0.06 10.06
CA THR A 144 -4.04 -0.87 11.19
C THR A 144 -3.47 -0.26 12.48
N THR A 145 -4.11 -0.60 13.61
CA THR A 145 -3.56 -0.38 14.95
C THR A 145 -2.76 -1.59 15.46
N ASN A 146 -2.71 -2.70 14.70
CA ASN A 146 -2.00 -3.90 15.12
C ASN A 146 -0.49 -3.71 15.08
N TYR A 147 0.19 -4.22 16.09
CA TYR A 147 1.64 -4.14 16.22
C TYR A 147 2.40 -5.20 15.41
N ASP A 148 1.77 -6.38 15.19
CA ASP A 148 2.38 -7.53 14.52
C ASP A 148 2.69 -7.25 13.03
N LEU A 149 3.38 -8.20 12.38
CA LEU A 149 3.81 -8.09 10.99
C LEU A 149 2.95 -8.93 10.03
N PHE A 150 1.67 -9.17 10.36
CA PHE A 150 0.80 -10.01 9.55
C PHE A 150 0.65 -9.48 8.12
N PHE A 151 0.31 -8.21 7.98
CA PHE A 151 0.08 -7.62 6.67
C PHE A 151 1.37 -7.43 5.88
N GLU A 152 2.47 -7.06 6.53
CA GLU A 152 3.78 -6.90 5.87
C GLU A 152 4.29 -8.24 5.32
N LYS A 153 4.08 -9.35 6.04
CA LYS A 153 4.44 -10.69 5.56
C LYS A 153 3.51 -11.20 4.46
N LEU A 154 2.26 -10.77 4.48
CA LEU A 154 1.25 -11.23 3.54
C LEU A 154 1.28 -10.43 2.24
N PHE A 155 1.50 -9.11 2.32
CA PHE A 155 1.46 -8.14 1.24
C PHE A 155 2.86 -7.60 0.95
N ASP A 156 3.73 -8.47 0.45
CA ASP A 156 5.15 -8.21 0.17
C ASP A 156 5.40 -7.07 -0.83
N ASP A 157 4.39 -6.73 -1.63
CA ASP A 157 4.43 -5.61 -2.59
C ASP A 157 3.99 -4.25 -1.98
N TYR A 158 3.55 -4.23 -0.70
CA TYR A 158 3.07 -3.02 -0.04
C TYR A 158 4.18 -2.37 0.79
N THR A 159 4.21 -1.04 0.83
CA THR A 159 5.17 -0.28 1.64
C THR A 159 4.58 0.02 3.01
N PRO A 160 5.19 -0.47 4.11
CA PRO A 160 4.75 -0.14 5.44
C PRO A 160 5.26 1.25 5.87
N TYR A 161 4.39 2.01 6.55
CA TYR A 161 4.70 3.25 7.24
C TYR A 161 4.35 3.07 8.72
N VAL A 162 5.33 3.22 9.58
CA VAL A 162 5.21 2.96 11.01
C VAL A 162 5.19 4.26 11.80
N GLY A 163 4.09 4.49 12.53
CA GLY A 163 3.91 5.68 13.36
C GLY A 163 3.70 6.96 12.54
N GLN A 164 3.47 8.05 13.25
CA GLN A 164 3.14 9.34 12.62
C GLN A 164 4.34 9.99 11.92
N ASP A 165 5.55 9.80 12.44
CA ASP A 165 6.74 10.47 11.91
C ASP A 165 7.08 10.02 10.50
N GLN A 166 6.97 8.71 10.20
CA GLN A 166 7.16 8.22 8.83
C GLN A 166 6.07 8.71 7.87
N LEU A 167 4.85 8.87 8.38
CA LEU A 167 3.74 9.40 7.60
C LEU A 167 3.92 10.88 7.22
N VAL A 168 4.52 11.68 8.11
CA VAL A 168 4.75 13.12 7.88
C VAL A 168 5.77 13.37 6.77
N PHE A 169 6.87 12.60 6.77
CA PHE A 169 8.01 12.85 5.88
C PHE A 169 7.97 12.04 4.57
N SER A 170 6.96 11.22 4.37
CA SER A 170 6.86 10.36 3.19
C SER A 170 5.89 10.91 2.15
N ALA A 171 6.28 10.83 0.87
CA ALA A 171 5.39 11.06 -0.25
C ALA A 171 4.40 9.88 -0.35
N ILE A 172 3.32 9.96 0.42
CA ILE A 172 2.32 8.91 0.50
C ILE A 172 1.46 8.92 -0.75
N GLN A 173 1.42 7.79 -1.43
CA GLN A 173 0.68 7.65 -2.69
C GLN A 173 -0.77 7.21 -2.49
N GLY A 174 -1.12 6.68 -1.30
CA GLY A 174 -2.46 6.17 -1.03
C GLY A 174 -2.78 4.89 -1.79
N ILE A 175 -1.76 4.12 -2.22
CA ILE A 175 -1.95 2.86 -2.93
C ILE A 175 -0.77 1.92 -2.68
N ALA A 176 -1.04 0.62 -2.46
CA ALA A 176 -0.07 -0.40 -2.06
C ALA A 176 0.73 0.02 -0.80
N GLU A 177 0.04 0.47 0.23
CA GLU A 177 0.63 0.98 1.47
C GLU A 177 -0.03 0.37 2.70
N ILE A 178 0.76 0.20 3.76
CA ILE A 178 0.31 -0.26 5.07
C ILE A 178 0.62 0.83 6.09
N TYR A 179 -0.41 1.40 6.70
CA TYR A 179 -0.31 2.43 7.72
C TYR A 179 -0.45 1.80 9.11
N LYS A 180 0.66 1.64 9.83
CA LYS A 180 0.70 1.12 11.21
C LYS A 180 0.65 2.28 12.18
N ILE A 181 -0.57 2.75 12.46
CA ILE A 181 -0.79 4.01 13.18
C ILE A 181 -0.42 3.95 14.67
N HIS A 182 -0.41 2.77 15.28
CA HIS A 182 -0.01 2.57 16.67
C HIS A 182 1.39 1.93 16.82
N GLY A 183 2.22 1.99 15.79
CA GLY A 183 3.57 1.45 15.84
C GLY A 183 3.67 0.00 15.36
N SER A 184 4.87 -0.58 15.48
CA SER A 184 5.19 -1.92 14.98
C SER A 184 6.16 -2.65 15.88
N VAL A 185 6.01 -3.97 15.97
CA VAL A 185 6.99 -4.84 16.63
C VAL A 185 8.37 -4.83 15.97
N SER A 186 8.50 -4.30 14.75
CA SER A 186 9.81 -4.08 14.11
C SER A 186 10.57 -2.89 14.70
N LEU A 187 9.85 -1.94 15.30
CA LEU A 187 10.35 -0.72 15.94
C LEU A 187 9.67 -0.57 17.32
N PRO A 188 10.11 -1.32 18.35
CA PRO A 188 9.40 -1.39 19.64
C PRO A 188 9.17 -0.03 20.32
N GLU A 189 10.05 0.93 20.11
CA GLU A 189 9.94 2.30 20.61
C GLU A 189 8.70 3.05 20.09
N THR A 190 8.15 2.62 18.94
CA THR A 190 6.97 3.23 18.31
C THR A 190 5.65 2.75 18.88
N LEU A 191 5.65 1.69 19.70
CA LEU A 191 4.42 1.09 20.21
C LEU A 191 3.64 2.05 21.10
N ILE A 192 2.35 2.27 20.78
CA ILE A 192 1.42 3.10 21.56
C ILE A 192 0.69 2.17 22.53
N ILE A 193 1.10 2.13 23.79
CA ILE A 193 0.59 1.17 24.77
C ILE A 193 0.17 1.83 26.09
N ASN A 194 1.00 2.72 26.65
CA ASN A 194 0.79 3.37 27.93
C ASN A 194 0.15 4.76 27.78
N GLU A 195 -0.25 5.38 28.91
CA GLU A 195 -0.88 6.71 28.89
C GLU A 195 -0.03 7.77 28.21
N ARG A 196 1.29 7.77 28.47
CA ARG A 196 2.21 8.74 27.88
C ARG A 196 2.29 8.61 26.37
N ASP A 197 2.25 7.37 25.84
CA ASP A 197 2.24 7.13 24.42
C ASP A 197 0.97 7.69 23.77
N TYR A 198 -0.20 7.49 24.40
CA TYR A 198 -1.47 8.03 23.93
C TYR A 198 -1.53 9.55 24.03
N GLU A 199 -0.97 10.17 25.07
CA GLU A 199 -0.86 11.63 25.16
C GLU A 199 -0.07 12.19 23.97
N VAL A 200 1.14 11.67 23.74
CA VAL A 200 2.00 12.11 22.63
C VAL A 200 1.34 11.84 21.27
N PHE A 201 0.67 10.69 21.13
CA PHE A 201 -0.07 10.32 19.91
C PHE A 201 -1.21 11.31 19.64
N ASN A 202 -2.01 11.63 20.65
CA ASN A 202 -3.14 12.53 20.53
C ASN A 202 -2.71 13.98 20.25
N ASP A 203 -1.65 14.45 20.88
CA ASP A 203 -1.10 15.79 20.64
C ASP A 203 -0.63 15.99 19.19
N LYS A 204 -0.11 14.94 18.57
CA LYS A 204 0.40 14.94 17.18
C LYS A 204 -0.63 14.42 16.15
N SER A 205 -1.81 14.00 16.58
CA SER A 205 -2.80 13.26 15.74
C SER A 205 -3.39 14.08 14.59
N LYS A 206 -3.30 15.41 14.63
CA LYS A 206 -3.92 16.30 13.62
C LYS A 206 -3.45 16.01 12.19
N TYR A 207 -2.16 15.72 12.01
CA TYR A 207 -1.65 15.36 10.70
C TYR A 207 -2.13 13.98 10.24
N LEU A 208 -2.12 13.00 11.14
CA LEU A 208 -2.65 11.67 10.87
C LEU A 208 -4.14 11.74 10.50
N ALA A 209 -4.94 12.50 11.27
CA ALA A 209 -6.35 12.70 10.99
C ALA A 209 -6.57 13.33 9.60
N ALA A 210 -5.80 14.36 9.24
CA ALA A 210 -5.87 14.98 7.92
C ALA A 210 -5.53 13.98 6.80
N LYS A 211 -4.52 13.12 7.01
CA LYS A 211 -4.13 12.10 6.05
C LYS A 211 -5.17 11.00 5.90
N LEU A 212 -5.68 10.47 7.01
CA LEU A 212 -6.75 9.49 7.01
C LEU A 212 -8.03 10.05 6.38
N MET A 213 -8.34 11.32 6.64
CA MET A 213 -9.48 12.01 6.01
C MET A 213 -9.36 12.01 4.49
N THR A 214 -8.17 12.29 3.93
CA THR A 214 -7.95 12.22 2.47
C THR A 214 -8.24 10.83 1.93
N ILE A 215 -7.74 9.79 2.60
CA ILE A 215 -7.99 8.39 2.20
C ILE A 215 -9.50 8.06 2.28
N PHE A 216 -10.17 8.46 3.34
CA PHE A 216 -11.60 8.19 3.55
C PHE A 216 -12.50 8.93 2.55
N MET A 217 -12.04 10.09 2.05
CA MET A 217 -12.72 10.82 0.99
C MET A 217 -12.53 10.22 -0.41
N GLU A 218 -11.40 9.54 -0.65
CA GLU A 218 -11.05 8.98 -1.95
C GLU A 218 -11.46 7.51 -2.10
N TYR A 219 -11.38 6.71 -1.02
CA TYR A 219 -11.53 5.27 -1.05
C TYR A 219 -12.68 4.76 -0.18
N PRO A 220 -13.35 3.66 -0.56
CA PRO A 220 -14.18 2.90 0.36
C PRO A 220 -13.33 2.30 1.48
N ILE A 221 -13.87 2.26 2.70
CA ILE A 221 -13.18 1.73 3.88
C ILE A 221 -13.94 0.53 4.43
N ILE A 222 -13.26 -0.60 4.54
CA ILE A 222 -13.80 -1.81 5.13
C ILE A 222 -13.16 -2.02 6.50
N TYR A 223 -13.92 -1.78 7.57
CA TYR A 223 -13.48 -2.02 8.95
C TYR A 223 -13.63 -3.51 9.26
N ILE A 224 -12.52 -4.16 9.63
CA ILE A 224 -12.48 -5.60 9.88
C ILE A 224 -11.61 -5.92 11.10
N GLY A 225 -12.07 -6.84 11.95
CA GLY A 225 -11.33 -7.23 13.15
C GLY A 225 -11.43 -6.24 14.31
N TYR A 226 -12.38 -5.32 14.25
CA TYR A 226 -12.70 -4.38 15.32
C TYR A 226 -14.07 -4.67 15.94
N SER A 227 -14.29 -4.12 17.14
CA SER A 227 -15.62 -3.92 17.70
C SER A 227 -16.10 -2.49 17.39
N LEU A 228 -17.38 -2.31 17.15
CA LEU A 228 -17.99 -0.96 17.02
C LEU A 228 -17.89 -0.12 18.30
N THR A 229 -17.61 -0.77 19.42
CA THR A 229 -17.36 -0.12 20.72
C THR A 229 -15.87 0.26 20.91
N ASP A 230 -15.02 0.00 19.91
CA ASP A 230 -13.61 0.35 19.97
C ASP A 230 -13.43 1.86 19.99
N GLN A 231 -12.84 2.37 21.08
CA GLN A 231 -12.71 3.80 21.32
C GLN A 231 -11.75 4.46 20.34
N ASP A 232 -10.71 3.76 19.90
CA ASP A 232 -9.72 4.31 18.98
C ASP A 232 -10.37 4.59 17.62
N ILE A 233 -11.19 3.66 17.11
CA ILE A 233 -11.95 3.87 15.87
C ILE A 233 -12.96 5.00 16.03
N GLN A 234 -13.70 5.01 17.15
CA GLN A 234 -14.67 6.07 17.40
C GLN A 234 -14.00 7.44 17.46
N ASN A 235 -12.84 7.56 18.08
CA ASN A 235 -12.08 8.81 18.13
C ASN A 235 -11.63 9.26 16.72
N ILE A 236 -11.07 8.37 15.93
CA ILE A 236 -10.63 8.66 14.55
C ILE A 236 -11.83 9.10 13.70
N LEU A 237 -12.94 8.37 13.76
CA LEU A 237 -14.15 8.72 13.03
C LEU A 237 -14.73 10.07 13.46
N ARG A 238 -14.75 10.33 14.77
CA ARG A 238 -15.19 11.61 15.31
C ARG A 238 -14.33 12.75 14.78
N ASP A 239 -13.02 12.64 14.83
CA ASP A 239 -12.11 13.70 14.39
C ASP A 239 -12.27 13.99 12.89
N ILE A 240 -12.50 12.96 12.07
CA ILE A 240 -12.81 13.12 10.66
C ILE A 240 -14.15 13.82 10.43
N LEU A 241 -15.19 13.42 11.16
CA LEU A 241 -16.52 14.01 11.03
C LEU A 241 -16.54 15.49 11.43
N PHE A 242 -15.80 15.88 12.48
CA PHE A 242 -15.67 17.28 12.89
C PHE A 242 -14.99 18.16 11.82
N CYS A 243 -14.18 17.57 10.95
CA CYS A 243 -13.54 18.31 9.85
C CYS A 243 -14.46 18.44 8.62
N LEU A 244 -15.63 17.78 8.58
CA LEU A 244 -16.49 17.73 7.41
C LEU A 244 -17.76 18.57 7.61
N PRO A 245 -18.21 19.29 6.57
CA PRO A 245 -19.55 19.87 6.55
C PRO A 245 -20.61 18.77 6.64
N THR A 246 -21.69 19.03 7.36
CA THR A 246 -22.75 18.04 7.63
C THR A 246 -23.36 17.44 6.35
N ASP A 247 -23.49 18.23 5.28
CA ASP A 247 -23.99 17.79 3.98
C ASP A 247 -23.03 16.82 3.25
N LYS A 248 -21.78 16.73 3.67
CA LYS A 248 -20.79 15.80 3.09
C LYS A 248 -20.70 14.47 3.83
N VAL A 249 -21.21 14.41 5.07
CA VAL A 249 -21.19 13.17 5.88
C VAL A 249 -22.01 12.06 5.22
N GLU A 250 -23.12 12.38 4.57
CA GLU A 250 -23.94 11.38 3.85
C GLU A 250 -23.17 10.65 2.75
N ARG A 251 -22.23 11.33 2.07
CA ARG A 251 -21.37 10.72 1.04
C ARG A 251 -20.38 9.71 1.60
N LEU A 252 -19.99 9.82 2.86
CA LEU A 252 -19.13 8.84 3.53
C LEU A 252 -19.91 7.57 3.88
N GLN A 253 -21.19 7.66 4.18
CA GLN A 253 -22.01 6.53 4.62
C GLN A 253 -22.01 5.38 3.59
N GLU A 254 -22.05 5.69 2.29
CA GLU A 254 -22.06 4.70 1.23
C GLU A 254 -20.70 4.00 1.03
N ARG A 255 -19.64 4.59 1.60
CA ARG A 255 -18.25 4.10 1.44
C ARG A 255 -17.77 3.27 2.61
N PHE A 256 -18.48 3.31 3.74
CA PHE A 256 -18.05 2.63 4.96
C PHE A 256 -18.80 1.30 5.14
N VAL A 257 -18.01 0.23 5.26
CA VAL A 257 -18.50 -1.11 5.54
C VAL A 257 -17.85 -1.61 6.82
N PHE A 258 -18.67 -1.91 7.82
CA PHE A 258 -18.21 -2.51 9.07
C PHE A 258 -18.46 -4.02 9.05
N VAL A 259 -17.40 -4.81 9.22
CA VAL A 259 -17.46 -6.27 9.23
C VAL A 259 -17.45 -6.80 10.65
N GLU A 260 -18.56 -7.41 11.05
CA GLU A 260 -18.70 -8.12 12.31
C GLU A 260 -18.54 -9.63 12.09
N TYR A 261 -17.65 -10.25 12.83
CA TYR A 261 -17.48 -11.70 12.81
C TYR A 261 -18.42 -12.38 13.81
N ARG A 262 -19.23 -13.32 13.33
CA ARG A 262 -20.20 -14.08 14.13
C ARG A 262 -20.19 -15.55 13.65
N PRO A 263 -19.44 -16.44 14.30
CA PRO A 263 -19.32 -17.85 13.89
C PRO A 263 -20.62 -18.66 14.07
N ASP A 264 -21.55 -18.13 14.85
CA ASP A 264 -22.84 -18.76 15.21
C ASP A 264 -23.94 -18.57 14.14
N ILE A 265 -23.71 -17.75 13.12
CA ILE A 265 -24.67 -17.58 12.02
C ILE A 265 -24.30 -18.45 10.81
N SER A 266 -25.27 -18.70 9.91
CA SER A 266 -25.01 -19.33 8.62
C SER A 266 -24.83 -18.28 7.53
N GLY A 267 -23.65 -18.24 6.90
CA GLY A 267 -23.38 -17.32 5.81
C GLY A 267 -23.18 -15.88 6.26
N TYR A 268 -24.04 -14.97 5.80
CA TYR A 268 -23.91 -13.54 6.12
C TYR A 268 -25.26 -12.85 6.26
N SER A 269 -25.26 -11.69 6.94
CA SER A 269 -26.37 -10.75 6.95
C SER A 269 -25.89 -9.32 6.73
N ILE A 270 -26.77 -8.48 6.17
CA ILE A 270 -26.52 -7.07 5.89
C ILE A 270 -27.53 -6.22 6.61
N SER A 271 -27.05 -5.22 7.35
CA SER A 271 -27.86 -4.26 8.08
C SER A 271 -27.20 -2.87 8.00
N SER A 272 -27.86 -1.86 8.51
CA SER A 272 -27.27 -0.55 8.77
C SER A 272 -26.85 -0.44 10.22
N HIS A 273 -25.75 0.27 10.47
CA HIS A 273 -25.33 0.65 11.82
C HIS A 273 -25.04 2.15 11.85
N THR A 274 -25.52 2.83 12.91
CA THR A 274 -25.32 4.26 13.08
C THR A 274 -24.53 4.52 14.35
N LEU A 275 -23.43 5.28 14.20
CA LEU A 275 -22.66 5.84 15.29
C LEU A 275 -23.06 7.29 15.49
N THR A 276 -23.17 7.73 16.76
CA THR A 276 -23.56 9.09 17.12
C THR A 276 -22.40 9.78 17.84
N PHE A 277 -22.02 10.96 17.35
CA PHE A 277 -20.93 11.79 17.88
C PHE A 277 -21.46 13.20 18.15
N GLY A 278 -22.01 13.40 19.36
CA GLY A 278 -22.74 14.64 19.68
C GLY A 278 -24.00 14.80 18.79
N GLU A 279 -24.05 15.85 18.00
CA GLU A 279 -25.17 16.12 17.08
C GLU A 279 -24.98 15.44 15.70
N GLN A 280 -23.79 14.91 15.40
CA GLN A 280 -23.50 14.24 14.14
C GLN A 280 -23.77 12.74 14.22
N MET A 281 -24.33 12.20 13.14
CA MET A 281 -24.58 10.77 12.98
C MET A 281 -23.88 10.25 11.74
N LEU A 282 -23.18 9.13 11.88
CA LEU A 282 -22.57 8.40 10.79
C LEU A 282 -23.23 7.02 10.66
N SER A 283 -23.99 6.82 9.61
CA SER A 283 -24.52 5.51 9.26
C SER A 283 -23.52 4.80 8.33
N MET A 284 -23.41 3.50 8.47
CA MET A 284 -22.54 2.66 7.62
C MET A 284 -23.20 1.31 7.36
N THR A 285 -22.80 0.64 6.30
CA THR A 285 -23.23 -0.73 6.04
C THR A 285 -22.56 -1.67 7.03
N LYS A 286 -23.37 -2.41 7.80
CA LYS A 286 -22.88 -3.48 8.68
C LYS A 286 -23.04 -4.82 7.98
N LEU A 287 -21.94 -5.54 7.82
CA LEU A 287 -21.86 -6.87 7.24
C LEU A 287 -21.48 -7.85 8.34
N THR A 288 -22.41 -8.71 8.75
CA THR A 288 -22.14 -9.75 9.73
C THR A 288 -21.82 -11.05 8.99
N LEU A 289 -20.66 -11.66 9.28
CA LEU A 289 -20.12 -12.81 8.57
C LEU A 289 -19.80 -13.96 9.53
N SER A 290 -20.08 -15.19 9.09
CA SER A 290 -19.58 -16.41 9.74
C SER A 290 -18.13 -16.75 9.39
N ASP A 291 -17.64 -16.23 8.25
CA ASP A 291 -16.31 -16.46 7.71
C ASP A 291 -15.87 -15.31 6.83
N PHE A 292 -14.63 -14.87 6.96
CA PHE A 292 -14.12 -13.74 6.16
C PHE A 292 -13.87 -14.09 4.69
N SER A 293 -13.77 -15.38 4.32
CA SER A 293 -13.69 -15.82 2.93
C SER A 293 -14.83 -15.27 2.08
N ILE A 294 -16.02 -15.14 2.66
CA ILE A 294 -17.21 -14.61 1.97
C ILE A 294 -16.96 -13.19 1.45
N LEU A 295 -16.33 -12.34 2.26
CA LEU A 295 -15.94 -10.99 1.85
C LEU A 295 -14.79 -11.02 0.84
N TYR A 296 -13.78 -11.85 1.08
CA TYR A 296 -12.61 -11.92 0.19
C TYR A 296 -12.99 -12.42 -1.21
N ASP A 297 -13.89 -13.40 -1.29
CA ASP A 297 -14.42 -13.89 -2.57
C ASP A 297 -15.23 -12.82 -3.30
N ALA A 298 -16.04 -12.04 -2.58
CA ALA A 298 -16.78 -10.92 -3.17
C ALA A 298 -15.84 -9.81 -3.69
N LEU A 299 -14.77 -9.49 -2.95
CA LEU A 299 -13.76 -8.53 -3.40
C LEU A 299 -12.98 -9.05 -4.61
N ALA A 300 -12.63 -10.34 -4.63
CA ALA A 300 -11.92 -10.98 -5.74
C ALA A 300 -12.75 -11.00 -7.04
N ALA A 301 -14.07 -11.05 -6.94
CA ALA A 301 -14.98 -11.01 -8.09
C ALA A 301 -15.00 -9.66 -8.80
N LYS A 302 -14.59 -8.57 -8.13
CA LYS A 302 -14.45 -7.26 -8.75
C LYS A 302 -13.23 -7.24 -9.66
N ARG A 303 -13.45 -7.09 -10.97
CA ARG A 303 -12.36 -7.06 -11.96
C ARG A 303 -11.62 -5.73 -11.88
N ALA A 304 -10.43 -5.74 -11.29
CA ALA A 304 -9.47 -4.64 -11.43
C ALA A 304 -8.58 -4.88 -12.65
N ALA A 305 -8.50 -3.89 -13.53
CA ALA A 305 -7.76 -4.01 -14.79
C ALA A 305 -6.25 -4.12 -14.58
N ILE A 306 -5.72 -3.40 -13.59
CA ILE A 306 -4.27 -3.22 -13.38
C ILE A 306 -3.90 -3.66 -11.95
N PRO A 307 -2.80 -4.41 -11.76
CA PRO A 307 -2.28 -4.73 -10.43
C PRO A 307 -1.93 -3.48 -9.63
N VAL A 308 -2.21 -3.50 -8.32
CA VAL A 308 -2.03 -2.35 -7.40
C VAL A 308 -0.58 -1.86 -7.38
N LYS A 309 0.39 -2.78 -7.43
CA LYS A 309 1.82 -2.47 -7.54
C LYS A 309 2.16 -1.63 -8.78
N LEU A 310 1.56 -1.96 -9.92
CA LEU A 310 1.78 -1.20 -11.16
C LEU A 310 1.10 0.17 -11.09
N LEU A 311 -0.10 0.25 -10.51
CA LEU A 311 -0.77 1.54 -10.29
C LEU A 311 0.07 2.46 -9.39
N ARG A 312 0.65 1.92 -8.31
CA ARG A 312 1.55 2.67 -7.44
C ARG A 312 2.75 3.20 -8.22
N ARG A 313 3.46 2.30 -8.92
CA ARG A 313 4.65 2.68 -9.70
C ARG A 313 4.34 3.75 -10.75
N PHE A 314 3.20 3.62 -11.43
CA PHE A 314 2.74 4.63 -12.37
C PHE A 314 2.47 5.98 -11.69
N LYS A 315 1.81 5.97 -10.53
CA LYS A 315 1.53 7.20 -9.76
C LYS A 315 2.83 7.86 -9.29
N ASP A 316 3.82 7.09 -8.84
CA ASP A 316 5.13 7.58 -8.42
C ASP A 316 5.88 8.25 -9.60
N GLU A 317 5.89 7.63 -10.78
CA GLU A 317 6.53 8.17 -11.98
C GLU A 317 5.86 9.47 -12.45
N MET A 318 4.52 9.49 -12.50
CA MET A 318 3.76 10.69 -12.87
C MET A 318 3.97 11.82 -11.86
N TYR A 319 3.96 11.52 -10.57
CA TYR A 319 4.23 12.50 -9.52
C TYR A 319 5.64 13.09 -9.67
N THR A 320 6.64 12.22 -9.84
CA THR A 320 8.04 12.65 -10.05
C THR A 320 8.16 13.54 -11.29
N PHE A 321 7.55 13.15 -12.39
CA PHE A 321 7.54 13.95 -13.61
C PHE A 321 6.91 15.33 -13.42
N VAL A 322 5.74 15.40 -12.80
CA VAL A 322 5.03 16.66 -12.54
C VAL A 322 5.86 17.60 -11.65
N VAL A 323 6.47 17.06 -10.58
CA VAL A 323 7.24 17.86 -9.61
C VAL A 323 8.60 18.29 -10.16
N THR A 324 9.28 17.43 -10.92
CA THR A 324 10.67 17.66 -11.35
C THR A 324 10.79 18.14 -12.79
N SER A 325 9.70 18.04 -13.56
CA SER A 325 9.66 18.23 -15.04
C SER A 325 10.64 17.32 -15.78
N LYS A 326 11.08 16.22 -15.14
CA LYS A 326 11.98 15.21 -15.73
C LYS A 326 11.27 13.86 -15.71
N PRO A 327 11.11 13.20 -16.88
CA PRO A 327 10.53 11.85 -16.89
C PRO A 327 11.45 10.88 -16.15
N GLY A 328 10.83 10.00 -15.36
CA GLY A 328 11.54 8.89 -14.74
C GLY A 328 11.83 7.79 -15.77
N PRO A 329 12.49 6.70 -15.35
CA PRO A 329 12.96 5.65 -16.27
C PRO A 329 11.82 4.90 -16.97
N LEU A 330 10.60 4.97 -16.45
CA LEU A 330 9.44 4.27 -17.02
C LEU A 330 8.54 5.18 -17.87
N LEU A 331 8.65 6.49 -17.69
CA LEU A 331 7.83 7.46 -18.41
C LEU A 331 8.61 7.98 -19.61
N LYS A 332 8.19 7.59 -20.80
CA LYS A 332 8.72 8.16 -22.04
C LYS A 332 7.79 9.29 -22.47
N VAL A 333 8.32 10.50 -22.49
CA VAL A 333 7.58 11.70 -22.91
C VAL A 333 8.17 12.15 -24.23
N GLY A 334 7.36 12.14 -25.29
CA GLY A 334 7.73 12.70 -26.58
C GLY A 334 7.85 14.23 -26.53
N GLN A 335 8.51 14.83 -27.52
CA GLN A 335 8.52 16.30 -27.66
C GLN A 335 7.10 16.78 -27.96
N ILE A 336 6.58 17.61 -27.08
CA ILE A 336 5.28 18.25 -27.25
C ILE A 336 5.54 19.65 -27.85
N ASP A 337 5.00 19.90 -29.04
CA ASP A 337 5.04 21.25 -29.63
C ASP A 337 3.90 22.08 -29.03
N ASP A 338 4.24 23.00 -28.12
CA ASP A 338 3.29 23.81 -27.35
C ASP A 338 2.35 24.68 -28.22
N LYS A 339 2.64 24.85 -29.51
CA LYS A 339 1.89 25.79 -30.35
C LYS A 339 0.58 25.27 -30.93
N ASN A 340 0.38 23.94 -30.93
CA ASN A 340 -0.76 23.28 -31.57
C ASN A 340 -1.33 22.08 -30.81
N ILE A 341 -1.22 22.05 -29.47
CA ILE A 341 -1.77 20.93 -28.69
C ILE A 341 -3.29 21.08 -28.59
N ASP A 342 -4.01 20.13 -29.16
CA ASP A 342 -5.39 19.86 -28.78
C ASP A 342 -5.37 18.96 -27.53
N GLU A 343 -5.68 19.55 -26.36
CA GLU A 343 -5.71 18.81 -25.06
C GLU A 343 -6.62 17.59 -25.12
N ASN A 344 -7.65 17.57 -25.99
CA ASN A 344 -8.54 16.44 -26.18
C ASN A 344 -7.90 15.27 -26.95
N GLN A 345 -6.76 15.48 -27.59
CA GLN A 345 -6.02 14.45 -28.31
C GLN A 345 -4.84 13.88 -27.52
N LEU A 346 -4.60 14.39 -26.28
CA LEU A 346 -3.59 13.82 -25.40
C LEU A 346 -4.01 12.41 -24.96
N ALA A 347 -3.20 11.43 -25.31
CA ALA A 347 -3.41 10.03 -24.94
C ALA A 347 -2.21 9.51 -24.14
N ILE A 348 -2.48 8.83 -23.04
CA ILE A 348 -1.47 8.10 -22.26
C ILE A 348 -1.67 6.61 -22.51
N SER A 349 -0.65 5.95 -23.06
CA SER A 349 -0.66 4.50 -23.25
C SER A 349 0.19 3.83 -22.18
N ILE A 350 -0.37 2.83 -21.50
CA ILE A 350 0.32 2.00 -20.51
C ILE A 350 0.47 0.59 -21.07
N GLY A 351 1.71 0.13 -21.21
CA GLY A 351 2.03 -1.21 -21.66
C GLY A 351 3.15 -1.83 -20.84
N VAL A 352 3.24 -3.16 -20.86
CA VAL A 352 4.39 -3.87 -20.32
C VAL A 352 5.48 -3.80 -21.39
N SER A 353 6.59 -3.15 -21.07
CA SER A 353 7.81 -3.23 -21.88
C SER A 353 8.43 -4.62 -21.68
N ASN A 354 7.70 -5.66 -22.08
CA ASN A 354 8.30 -6.94 -22.32
C ASN A 354 8.91 -6.87 -23.70
N THR A 355 10.23 -6.71 -23.71
CA THR A 355 10.99 -6.97 -24.90
C THR A 355 10.40 -6.35 -26.16
N GLY A 356 10.55 -5.07 -26.28
CA GLY A 356 10.73 -4.43 -27.58
C GLY A 356 9.58 -4.37 -28.58
N GLU A 357 8.48 -5.11 -28.42
CA GLU A 357 7.67 -5.40 -29.62
C GLU A 357 6.56 -4.41 -29.97
N ARG A 358 6.06 -3.60 -29.04
CA ARG A 358 4.99 -2.63 -29.36
C ARG A 358 5.23 -1.20 -28.87
N GLY A 359 6.13 -0.99 -27.94
CA GLY A 359 6.42 0.33 -27.37
C GLY A 359 7.36 1.18 -28.25
N LEU A 360 8.26 0.57 -29.01
CA LEU A 360 9.19 1.26 -29.91
C LEU A 360 8.50 1.80 -31.17
N GLN A 361 7.41 1.17 -31.58
CA GLN A 361 6.70 1.52 -32.83
C GLN A 361 6.04 2.89 -32.83
N SER A 362 5.75 3.48 -31.66
CA SER A 362 5.05 4.77 -31.56
C SER A 362 5.91 5.92 -31.00
N ILE A 363 7.17 5.67 -30.64
CA ILE A 363 7.99 6.63 -29.89
C ILE A 363 9.08 7.26 -30.74
N ILE A 364 9.59 6.55 -31.76
CA ILE A 364 10.65 7.09 -32.64
C ILE A 364 9.98 7.69 -33.88
N HIS A 365 10.10 9.01 -34.03
CA HIS A 365 9.65 9.73 -35.20
C HIS A 365 10.73 9.81 -36.27
N ASP A 366 10.33 10.04 -37.52
CA ASP A 366 11.22 10.15 -38.66
C ASP A 366 12.42 11.10 -38.40
N ASN A 367 12.16 12.25 -37.78
CA ASN A 367 13.18 13.23 -37.47
C ASN A 367 14.22 12.71 -36.45
N GLU A 368 13.79 11.94 -35.46
CA GLU A 368 14.70 11.31 -34.47
C GLU A 368 15.50 10.20 -35.13
N TRP A 369 14.88 9.42 -36.02
CA TRP A 369 15.58 8.40 -36.77
C TRP A 369 16.66 9.04 -37.66
N TYR A 370 16.34 10.07 -38.47
CA TYR A 370 17.32 10.76 -39.31
C TYR A 370 18.45 11.37 -38.48
N ARG A 371 18.12 12.00 -37.37
CA ARG A 371 19.12 12.54 -36.43
C ARG A 371 20.05 11.45 -35.91
N SER A 372 19.50 10.35 -35.50
CA SER A 372 20.25 9.22 -34.90
C SER A 372 21.19 8.52 -35.88
N ILE A 373 20.85 8.49 -37.17
CA ILE A 373 21.73 7.96 -38.19
C ILE A 373 23.04 8.78 -38.25
N VAL A 374 22.97 10.07 -38.03
CA VAL A 374 24.13 10.98 -38.05
C VAL A 374 24.81 11.03 -36.68
N MET A 375 24.04 11.25 -35.61
CA MET A 375 24.57 11.54 -34.29
C MET A 375 24.83 10.27 -33.45
N GLY A 376 24.08 9.19 -33.70
CA GLY A 376 24.20 7.94 -32.92
C GLY A 376 23.67 8.04 -31.51
N ASP A 377 22.66 8.83 -31.25
CA ASP A 377 22.16 9.21 -29.95
C ASP A 377 20.89 8.46 -29.50
N LEU A 378 20.61 7.30 -30.06
CA LEU A 378 19.59 6.35 -29.57
C LEU A 378 20.21 5.25 -28.72
N ASP A 379 21.06 5.64 -27.75
CA ASP A 379 21.82 4.72 -26.89
C ASP A 379 20.94 3.87 -25.97
N ASP A 380 19.69 4.25 -25.77
CA ASP A 380 18.68 3.50 -25.00
C ASP A 380 18.23 2.20 -25.71
N TYR A 381 18.55 2.03 -27.00
CA TYR A 381 18.10 0.92 -27.83
C TYR A 381 19.25 0.24 -28.53
N THR A 382 19.21 -1.11 -28.60
CA THR A 382 20.16 -1.85 -29.44
C THR A 382 19.79 -1.70 -30.94
N ALA A 383 20.78 -1.86 -31.81
CA ALA A 383 20.54 -1.85 -33.25
C ALA A 383 19.52 -2.92 -33.69
N ASP A 384 19.56 -4.12 -33.05
CA ASP A 384 18.61 -5.17 -33.31
C ASP A 384 17.17 -4.77 -32.95
N GLN A 385 16.96 -4.08 -31.81
CA GLN A 385 15.66 -3.56 -31.41
C GLN A 385 15.15 -2.51 -32.41
N LEU A 386 16.01 -1.60 -32.84
CA LEU A 386 15.67 -0.57 -33.79
C LEU A 386 15.26 -1.15 -35.15
N LEU A 387 16.00 -2.14 -35.65
CA LEU A 387 15.73 -2.81 -36.92
C LEU A 387 14.48 -3.69 -36.88
N LYS A 388 14.23 -4.34 -35.76
CA LYS A 388 13.13 -5.30 -35.62
C LYS A 388 11.79 -4.59 -35.37
N TYR A 389 11.80 -3.49 -34.64
CA TYR A 389 10.57 -2.88 -34.13
C TYR A 389 10.29 -1.46 -34.65
N ALA A 390 11.29 -0.60 -34.72
CA ALA A 390 11.09 0.79 -35.15
C ALA A 390 11.11 0.94 -36.68
N TYR A 391 12.13 0.37 -37.32
CA TYR A 391 12.32 0.52 -38.78
C TYR A 391 11.12 0.08 -39.61
N PRO A 392 10.45 -1.09 -39.39
CA PRO A 392 9.32 -1.51 -40.21
C PRO A 392 8.13 -0.54 -40.14
N GLU A 393 7.90 0.10 -39.00
CA GLU A 393 6.78 1.06 -38.84
C GLU A 393 7.11 2.41 -39.51
N LEU A 394 8.31 2.92 -39.27
CA LEU A 394 8.79 4.14 -39.89
C LEU A 394 8.79 3.98 -41.43
N ARG A 395 9.19 2.82 -41.90
CA ARG A 395 9.23 2.49 -43.34
C ARG A 395 7.85 2.45 -43.98
N ARG A 396 6.82 1.98 -43.27
CA ARG A 396 5.43 1.98 -43.77
C ARG A 396 4.91 3.39 -44.04
N GLY A 397 5.31 4.37 -43.24
CA GLY A 397 4.91 5.77 -43.38
C GLY A 397 5.69 6.53 -44.48
N ASN A 398 6.81 5.98 -44.94
CA ASN A 398 7.72 6.64 -45.85
C ASN A 398 7.79 5.89 -47.20
N THR A 399 7.48 6.58 -48.30
CA THR A 399 7.51 6.01 -49.67
C THR A 399 8.89 6.16 -50.34
N GLY A 400 9.83 6.84 -49.71
CA GLY A 400 11.19 7.06 -50.22
C GLY A 400 12.23 6.15 -49.55
N ASP A 401 13.51 6.32 -49.96
CA ASP A 401 14.63 5.64 -49.36
C ASP A 401 14.79 6.08 -47.89
N PHE A 402 14.76 5.13 -46.97
CA PHE A 402 14.83 5.40 -45.54
C PHE A 402 16.17 4.85 -44.99
N PRO A 403 17.08 5.71 -44.47
CA PRO A 403 18.42 5.28 -44.11
C PRO A 403 18.42 4.31 -42.92
N VAL A 404 19.10 3.17 -43.10
CA VAL A 404 19.12 2.09 -42.12
C VAL A 404 20.49 1.41 -41.96
N TYR A 405 21.40 1.68 -42.87
CA TYR A 405 22.68 0.99 -43.01
C TYR A 405 23.53 1.06 -41.74
N ARG A 406 23.52 2.17 -41.02
CA ARG A 406 24.23 2.33 -39.76
C ARG A 406 23.85 1.23 -38.74
N TYR A 407 22.55 1.01 -38.55
CA TYR A 407 22.06 0.02 -37.62
C TYR A 407 22.27 -1.42 -38.11
N LEU A 408 22.22 -1.65 -39.43
CA LEU A 408 22.57 -2.95 -40.00
C LEU A 408 24.05 -3.32 -39.77
N CYS A 409 24.94 -2.33 -39.66
CA CYS A 409 26.34 -2.57 -39.32
C CYS A 409 26.57 -2.83 -37.83
N GLN A 410 25.69 -2.36 -36.95
CA GLN A 410 25.77 -2.51 -35.51
C GLN A 410 24.96 -3.69 -34.98
N ALA A 411 24.07 -4.25 -35.77
CA ALA A 411 23.20 -5.37 -35.39
C ALA A 411 23.99 -6.65 -35.13
N GLN A 412 23.58 -7.38 -34.09
CA GLN A 412 24.10 -8.70 -33.77
C GLN A 412 23.29 -9.82 -34.43
N GLU A 413 21.99 -9.59 -34.68
CA GLU A 413 21.11 -10.49 -35.42
C GLU A 413 21.24 -10.24 -36.93
N ASP A 414 20.87 -11.24 -37.74
CA ASP A 414 20.84 -11.08 -39.21
C ASP A 414 19.45 -10.63 -39.67
N PHE A 415 19.42 -9.59 -40.51
CA PHE A 415 18.22 -9.00 -41.11
C PHE A 415 18.27 -9.11 -42.62
N PRO A 416 18.11 -10.33 -43.21
CA PRO A 416 18.33 -10.57 -44.64
C PRO A 416 17.38 -9.79 -45.53
N GLU A 417 16.13 -9.59 -45.10
CA GLU A 417 15.13 -8.84 -45.90
C GLU A 417 15.52 -7.35 -46.00
N ILE A 418 15.91 -6.74 -44.88
CA ILE A 418 16.34 -5.32 -44.85
C ILE A 418 17.66 -5.16 -45.61
N ARG A 419 18.60 -6.11 -45.49
CA ARG A 419 19.85 -6.11 -46.25
C ARG A 419 19.61 -6.22 -47.77
N ALA A 420 18.67 -7.06 -48.19
CA ALA A 420 18.29 -7.19 -49.60
C ALA A 420 17.66 -5.90 -50.16
N GLU A 421 16.79 -5.27 -49.35
CA GLU A 421 16.18 -3.96 -49.71
C GLU A 421 17.26 -2.89 -49.89
N VAL A 422 18.19 -2.76 -48.94
CA VAL A 422 19.30 -1.77 -49.04
C VAL A 422 20.18 -2.04 -50.25
N LYS A 423 20.49 -3.32 -50.52
CA LYS A 423 21.28 -3.69 -51.69
C LYS A 423 20.59 -3.32 -53.00
N THR A 424 19.30 -3.61 -53.13
CA THR A 424 18.49 -3.27 -54.29
C THR A 424 18.44 -1.75 -54.48
N SER A 425 18.17 -1.00 -53.44
CA SER A 425 18.17 0.49 -53.51
C SER A 425 19.53 1.05 -53.90
N PHE A 426 20.62 0.45 -53.40
CA PHE A 426 21.99 0.86 -53.76
C PHE A 426 22.31 0.56 -55.23
N GLU A 427 21.94 -0.62 -55.73
CA GLU A 427 22.10 -0.99 -57.16
C GLU A 427 21.28 -0.10 -58.08
N GLU A 428 20.05 0.24 -57.74
CA GLU A 428 19.23 1.20 -58.49
C GLU A 428 19.85 2.61 -58.51
N LEU A 429 20.42 3.06 -57.39
CA LEU A 429 21.08 4.35 -57.28
C LEU A 429 22.36 4.42 -58.12
N THR A 430 23.12 3.33 -58.18
CA THR A 430 24.33 3.25 -59.01
C THR A 430 24.05 3.21 -60.53
N THR A 431 22.85 2.74 -60.90
CA THR A 431 22.45 2.68 -62.34
C THR A 431 21.73 3.93 -62.81
N LYS A 432 21.13 4.73 -61.91
CA LYS A 432 20.46 6.01 -62.23
C LYS A 432 21.44 7.16 -62.04
N THR A 433 21.84 7.84 -63.09
CA THR A 433 22.58 9.12 -63.08
C THR A 433 21.76 10.25 -62.46
N ASN A 434 21.31 10.08 -61.22
CA ASN A 434 20.44 11.06 -60.59
C ASN A 434 21.18 11.81 -59.45
N ARG A 435 21.04 13.12 -59.43
CA ARG A 435 21.72 14.08 -58.54
C ARG A 435 21.34 13.92 -57.03
N ASN A 436 20.66 12.89 -56.65
CA ASN A 436 20.18 12.65 -55.27
C ASN A 436 21.10 11.82 -54.39
N TYR A 437 22.35 11.55 -54.80
CA TYR A 437 23.35 10.79 -54.03
C TYR A 437 23.77 11.39 -52.68
N ARG A 438 23.30 12.60 -52.35
CA ARG A 438 23.72 13.27 -51.10
C ARG A 438 22.87 12.94 -49.88
N LYS A 439 21.96 11.96 -49.96
CA LYS A 439 21.03 11.63 -48.86
C LYS A 439 21.34 10.33 -48.12
N TYR A 440 22.45 9.67 -48.37
CA TYR A 440 22.85 8.45 -47.68
C TYR A 440 24.09 8.63 -46.79
#